data_71906f830868b45ac4993fd7b0acce6d
#
_entry.id   71906f830868b45ac4993fd7b0acce6d
#
_cell.length_a   1.000
_cell.length_b   1.000
_cell.length_c   1.000
_cell.angle_alpha   90.00
_cell.angle_beta   90.00
_cell.angle_gamma   90.00
#
_symmetry.space_group_name_H-M   'P 1'
#
loop_
_entity.id
_entity.type
_entity.pdbx_description
1 polymer ?
#
loop_
_entity_poly.entity_id
_entity_poly.type
_entity_poly.pdbx_seq_one_letter_code
_entity_poly.pdbx_strand_id
1 'polypeptide(L)'
;MKLKTRLVIAFFTIIIIPVLMAAMMVSMVCHYQIGVVEKNYGITGTTISDFTNSMQVLARVTEKPYHELKDMSGQASEMEDATELDQFNKKLENKNAYLLVRKDGTIVYTGSDDDRVKAVIEQLPGYGDTDTTSENGIYLGGDAEALVKQVDFIYDDGTKGSAFIVSDVSNVIPEVGQFFCEILIGIVVILILTSAALIIWIYRAVMGPIGKMQTAAQNI
;
A
#
# COMPACT_ATOMS: atom_id res chain seq x y z
N MET A 1 49.86 -1.37 12.00
CA MET A 1 49.01 -1.68 10.86
C MET A 1 49.48 -0.85 9.66
N LYS A 2 49.80 -1.50 8.52
CA LYS A 2 50.35 -0.81 7.33
C LYS A 2 49.33 0.18 6.77
N LEU A 3 49.77 1.33 6.24
CA LEU A 3 48.91 2.39 5.70
C LEU A 3 47.88 1.87 4.67
N LYS A 4 48.32 0.94 3.80
CA LYS A 4 47.46 0.25 2.82
C LYS A 4 46.26 -0.46 3.47
N THR A 5 46.50 -1.17 4.58
CA THR A 5 45.42 -1.91 5.29
C THR A 5 44.41 -0.95 5.92
N ARG A 6 44.86 0.19 6.47
CA ARG A 6 43.97 1.21 7.02
C ARG A 6 43.09 1.82 5.95
N LEU A 7 43.66 2.10 4.77
CA LEU A 7 42.94 2.70 3.64
C LEU A 7 41.90 1.73 3.08
N VAL A 8 42.21 0.44 2.97
CA VAL A 8 41.28 -0.58 2.50
C VAL A 8 40.11 -0.75 3.49
N ILE A 9 40.39 -0.83 4.78
CA ILE A 9 39.36 -0.93 5.82
C ILE A 9 38.46 0.30 5.78
N ALA A 10 39.03 1.50 5.66
CA ALA A 10 38.28 2.73 5.57
C ALA A 10 37.34 2.72 4.36
N PHE A 11 37.82 2.31 3.20
CA PHE A 11 37.02 2.23 1.98
C PHE A 11 35.82 1.28 2.12
N PHE A 12 36.06 0.08 2.66
CA PHE A 12 34.97 -0.85 2.93
C PHE A 12 33.98 -0.33 3.97
N THR A 13 34.46 0.30 5.04
CA THR A 13 33.62 0.88 6.09
C THR A 13 32.72 1.98 5.52
N ILE A 14 33.23 2.82 4.64
CA ILE A 14 32.51 3.91 3.97
C ILE A 14 31.33 3.40 3.13
N ILE A 15 31.48 2.25 2.50
CA ILE A 15 30.41 1.66 1.66
C ILE A 15 29.45 0.81 2.49
N ILE A 16 30.00 -0.04 3.36
CA ILE A 16 29.19 -1.05 4.07
C ILE A 16 28.29 -0.42 5.13
N ILE A 17 28.79 0.57 5.90
CA ILE A 17 28.00 1.18 6.98
C ILE A 17 26.75 1.87 6.46
N PRO A 18 26.77 2.77 5.45
CA PRO A 18 25.57 3.38 4.92
C PRO A 18 24.56 2.37 4.35
N VAL A 19 25.05 1.33 3.67
CA VAL A 19 24.18 0.28 3.11
C VAL A 19 23.47 -0.49 4.23
N LEU A 20 24.20 -0.88 5.28
CA LEU A 20 23.59 -1.57 6.43
C LEU A 20 22.60 -0.67 7.17
N MET A 21 22.94 0.61 7.37
CA MET A 21 22.01 1.57 8.00
C MET A 21 20.76 1.76 7.17
N ALA A 22 20.89 1.90 5.84
CA ALA A 22 19.73 2.02 4.94
C ALA A 22 18.87 0.74 4.97
N ALA A 23 19.47 -0.43 4.93
CA ALA A 23 18.73 -1.70 5.01
C ALA A 23 17.97 -1.85 6.34
N MET A 24 18.60 -1.50 7.47
CA MET A 24 17.95 -1.50 8.78
C MET A 24 16.80 -0.51 8.85
N MET A 25 16.98 0.70 8.33
CA MET A 25 15.94 1.73 8.29
C MET A 25 14.75 1.29 7.43
N VAL A 26 15.00 0.79 6.21
CA VAL A 26 13.94 0.26 5.34
C VAL A 26 13.16 -0.86 6.04
N SER A 27 13.87 -1.80 6.67
CA SER A 27 13.23 -2.89 7.44
C SER A 27 12.35 -2.35 8.57
N MET A 28 12.79 -1.31 9.28
CA MET A 28 12.06 -0.69 10.38
C MET A 28 10.79 0.03 9.89
N VAL A 29 10.90 0.81 8.80
CA VAL A 29 9.77 1.51 8.18
C VAL A 29 8.76 0.49 7.63
N CYS A 30 9.22 -0.55 6.94
CA CYS A 30 8.35 -1.62 6.45
C CYS A 30 7.56 -2.27 7.59
N HIS A 31 8.23 -2.64 8.66
CA HIS A 31 7.57 -3.30 9.79
C HIS A 31 6.55 -2.39 10.49
N TYR A 32 6.88 -1.11 10.63
CA TYR A 32 5.97 -0.11 11.20
C TYR A 32 4.73 0.09 10.32
N GLN A 33 4.92 0.31 9.02
CA GLN A 33 3.81 0.56 8.09
C GLN A 33 2.91 -0.67 7.90
N ILE A 34 3.48 -1.87 7.88
CA ILE A 34 2.69 -3.11 7.90
C ILE A 34 1.75 -3.11 9.11
N GLY A 35 2.28 -2.83 10.32
CA GLY A 35 1.46 -2.77 11.52
C GLY A 35 0.37 -1.68 11.48
N VAL A 36 0.64 -0.54 10.86
CA VAL A 36 -0.35 0.54 10.67
C VAL A 36 -1.47 0.07 9.75
N VAL A 37 -1.16 -0.51 8.60
CA VAL A 37 -2.14 -1.03 7.64
C VAL A 37 -2.96 -2.16 8.25
N GLU A 38 -2.32 -3.13 8.89
CA GLU A 38 -3.03 -4.24 9.56
C GLU A 38 -4.01 -3.73 10.61
N LYS A 39 -3.59 -2.73 11.40
CA LYS A 39 -4.45 -2.13 12.44
C LYS A 39 -5.59 -1.32 11.84
N ASN A 40 -5.32 -0.45 10.85
CA ASN A 40 -6.32 0.45 10.30
C ASN A 40 -7.39 -0.29 9.50
N TYR A 41 -6.99 -1.31 8.75
CA TYR A 41 -7.90 -2.05 7.86
C TYR A 41 -8.36 -3.39 8.41
N GLY A 42 -7.85 -3.83 9.58
CA GLY A 42 -8.24 -5.07 10.24
C GLY A 42 -7.81 -6.32 9.45
N ILE A 43 -6.71 -6.24 8.70
CA ILE A 43 -6.11 -7.35 7.96
C ILE A 43 -4.89 -7.89 8.70
N THR A 44 -4.47 -9.12 8.38
CA THR A 44 -3.28 -9.75 8.99
C THR A 44 -2.42 -10.41 7.92
N GLY A 45 -1.12 -10.55 8.20
CA GLY A 45 -0.20 -11.21 7.28
C GLY A 45 0.13 -10.38 6.04
N THR A 46 0.10 -9.06 6.15
CA THR A 46 0.55 -8.14 5.10
C THR A 46 2.05 -8.27 4.89
N THR A 47 2.49 -8.27 3.63
CA THR A 47 3.89 -8.40 3.25
C THR A 47 4.40 -7.13 2.55
N ILE A 48 5.72 -6.98 2.44
CA ILE A 48 6.34 -5.85 1.72
C ILE A 48 5.89 -5.84 0.24
N SER A 49 5.67 -7.01 -0.36
CA SER A 49 5.20 -7.10 -1.75
C SER A 49 3.81 -6.51 -1.95
N ASP A 50 2.97 -6.51 -0.92
CA ASP A 50 1.64 -5.93 -0.99
C ASP A 50 1.73 -4.40 -1.20
N PHE A 51 2.72 -3.73 -0.61
CA PHE A 51 2.96 -2.29 -0.84
C PHE A 51 3.46 -1.94 -2.24
N THR A 52 4.04 -2.91 -2.97
CA THR A 52 4.49 -2.70 -4.35
C THR A 52 3.38 -2.94 -5.37
N ASN A 53 2.27 -3.54 -4.94
CA ASN A 53 1.11 -3.82 -5.77
C ASN A 53 -0.18 -3.34 -5.08
N SER A 54 -0.62 -2.12 -5.42
CA SER A 54 -1.82 -1.51 -4.86
C SER A 54 -3.08 -2.36 -5.01
N MET A 55 -3.17 -3.15 -6.07
CA MET A 55 -4.29 -4.06 -6.30
C MET A 55 -4.35 -5.17 -5.24
N GLN A 56 -3.21 -5.74 -4.86
CA GLN A 56 -3.18 -6.76 -3.81
C GLN A 56 -3.59 -6.19 -2.45
N VAL A 57 -3.15 -4.96 -2.14
CA VAL A 57 -3.57 -4.29 -0.90
C VAL A 57 -5.08 -4.07 -0.90
N LEU A 58 -5.66 -3.53 -1.98
CA LEU A 58 -7.10 -3.30 -2.10
C LEU A 58 -7.89 -4.62 -2.02
N ALA A 59 -7.42 -5.68 -2.66
CA ALA A 59 -8.04 -6.99 -2.58
C ALA A 59 -8.09 -7.50 -1.14
N ARG A 60 -7.02 -7.33 -0.36
CA ARG A 60 -6.97 -7.75 1.05
C ARG A 60 -7.79 -6.85 1.97
N VAL A 61 -7.74 -5.54 1.76
CA VAL A 61 -8.51 -4.55 2.54
C VAL A 61 -10.02 -4.81 2.42
N THR A 62 -10.46 -5.30 1.27
CA THR A 62 -11.87 -5.62 0.98
C THR A 62 -12.22 -7.10 1.19
N GLU A 63 -11.30 -7.94 1.65
CA GLU A 63 -11.55 -9.37 1.90
C GLU A 63 -12.62 -9.58 2.98
N LYS A 64 -12.44 -8.97 4.14
CA LYS A 64 -13.43 -9.05 5.22
C LYS A 64 -14.79 -8.47 4.83
N PRO A 65 -14.90 -7.26 4.25
CA PRO A 65 -16.17 -6.78 3.69
C PRO A 65 -16.78 -7.72 2.65
N TYR A 66 -15.97 -8.37 1.82
CA TYR A 66 -16.48 -9.34 0.85
C TYR A 66 -17.19 -10.53 1.52
N HIS A 67 -16.60 -11.07 2.59
CA HIS A 67 -17.25 -12.13 3.36
C HIS A 67 -18.52 -11.63 4.08
N GLU A 68 -18.48 -10.43 4.67
CA GLU A 68 -19.68 -9.82 5.27
C GLU A 68 -20.79 -9.62 4.23
N LEU A 69 -20.46 -9.15 3.02
CA LEU A 69 -21.41 -8.99 1.93
C LEU A 69 -22.00 -10.34 1.49
N LYS A 70 -21.17 -11.38 1.44
CA LYS A 70 -21.60 -12.73 1.10
C LYS A 70 -22.56 -13.30 2.14
N ASP A 71 -22.31 -13.06 3.42
CA ASP A 71 -23.21 -13.47 4.49
C ASP A 71 -24.54 -12.69 4.43
N MET A 72 -24.49 -11.37 4.21
CA MET A 72 -25.64 -10.50 4.02
C MET A 72 -26.48 -10.89 2.80
N SER A 73 -25.83 -11.26 1.70
CA SER A 73 -26.51 -11.71 0.47
C SER A 73 -27.25 -13.04 0.63
N GLY A 74 -26.95 -13.82 1.67
CA GLY A 74 -27.69 -15.01 2.08
C GLY A 74 -29.08 -14.70 2.67
N GLN A 75 -29.33 -13.42 3.01
CA GLN A 75 -30.61 -12.92 3.52
C GLN A 75 -31.12 -11.86 2.53
N ALA A 76 -31.94 -12.27 1.57
CA ALA A 76 -32.39 -11.40 0.47
C ALA A 76 -33.07 -10.11 0.96
N SER A 77 -33.75 -10.14 2.11
CA SER A 77 -34.38 -8.96 2.72
C SER A 77 -33.36 -7.87 3.12
N GLU A 78 -32.16 -8.21 3.53
CA GLU A 78 -31.09 -7.24 3.86
C GLU A 78 -30.58 -6.53 2.61
N MET A 79 -30.59 -7.20 1.46
CA MET A 79 -30.19 -6.63 0.17
C MET A 79 -31.26 -5.70 -0.46
N GLU A 80 -32.46 -5.63 0.12
CA GLU A 80 -33.52 -4.70 -0.24
C GLU A 80 -33.67 -3.54 0.75
N ASP A 81 -33.08 -3.64 1.94
CA ASP A 81 -33.14 -2.59 2.97
C ASP A 81 -32.07 -1.51 2.70
N ALA A 82 -32.50 -0.33 2.27
CA ALA A 82 -31.61 0.79 2.01
C ALA A 82 -30.77 1.17 3.26
N THR A 83 -31.31 1.00 4.45
CA THR A 83 -30.61 1.33 5.71
C THR A 83 -29.43 0.39 5.95
N GLU A 84 -29.62 -0.90 5.70
CA GLU A 84 -28.55 -1.91 5.83
C GLU A 84 -27.48 -1.69 4.74
N LEU A 85 -27.88 -1.42 3.50
CA LEU A 85 -26.97 -1.09 2.41
C LEU A 85 -26.14 0.17 2.72
N ASP A 86 -26.75 1.22 3.27
CA ASP A 86 -26.04 2.45 3.67
C ASP A 86 -25.07 2.20 4.83
N GLN A 87 -25.44 1.40 5.81
CA GLN A 87 -24.54 1.04 6.91
C GLN A 87 -23.33 0.25 6.40
N PHE A 88 -23.58 -0.69 5.50
CA PHE A 88 -22.50 -1.46 4.88
C PHE A 88 -21.60 -0.56 4.02
N ASN A 89 -22.18 0.34 3.22
CA ASN A 89 -21.41 1.29 2.40
C ASN A 89 -20.50 2.19 3.25
N LYS A 90 -20.95 2.70 4.39
CA LYS A 90 -20.13 3.49 5.31
C LYS A 90 -18.89 2.75 5.82
N LYS A 91 -18.97 1.42 5.97
CA LYS A 91 -17.80 0.60 6.31
C LYS A 91 -16.80 0.54 5.15
N LEU A 92 -17.29 0.59 3.91
CA LEU A 92 -16.46 0.56 2.70
C LEU A 92 -15.78 1.91 2.42
N GLU A 93 -16.44 3.04 2.69
CA GLU A 93 -15.90 4.38 2.49
C GLU A 93 -14.54 4.57 3.18
N ASN A 94 -14.40 4.06 4.40
CA ASN A 94 -13.14 4.08 5.15
C ASN A 94 -12.02 3.24 4.50
N LYS A 95 -12.34 2.49 3.44
CA LYS A 95 -11.44 1.58 2.73
C LYS A 95 -11.26 1.99 1.26
N ASN A 96 -11.64 3.23 0.89
CA ASN A 96 -11.68 3.70 -0.49
C ASN A 96 -12.48 2.78 -1.42
N ALA A 97 -13.59 2.25 -0.90
CA ALA A 97 -14.48 1.36 -1.62
C ALA A 97 -15.94 1.79 -1.41
N TYR A 98 -16.81 1.37 -2.31
CA TYR A 98 -18.25 1.60 -2.22
C TYR A 98 -19.03 0.39 -2.72
N LEU A 99 -20.30 0.35 -2.37
CA LEU A 99 -21.24 -0.71 -2.74
C LEU A 99 -22.05 -0.30 -3.97
N LEU A 100 -22.19 -1.22 -4.92
CA LEU A 100 -23.22 -1.17 -5.97
C LEU A 100 -24.09 -2.43 -5.84
N VAL A 101 -25.40 -2.27 -6.02
CA VAL A 101 -26.31 -3.41 -6.07
C VAL A 101 -27.13 -3.35 -7.35
N ARG A 102 -27.20 -4.49 -8.03
CA ARG A 102 -27.95 -4.66 -9.27
C ARG A 102 -29.04 -5.72 -9.08
N LYS A 103 -30.28 -5.40 -9.47
CA LYS A 103 -31.42 -6.31 -9.52
C LYS A 103 -31.89 -6.41 -10.96
N ASP A 104 -31.97 -7.60 -11.50
CA ASP A 104 -32.42 -7.88 -12.89
C ASP A 104 -31.80 -6.96 -13.96
N GLY A 105 -30.47 -6.80 -13.88
CA GLY A 105 -29.70 -5.96 -14.82
C GLY A 105 -29.73 -4.45 -14.53
N THR A 106 -30.57 -3.97 -13.61
CA THR A 106 -30.69 -2.56 -13.26
C THR A 106 -30.01 -2.24 -11.93
N ILE A 107 -29.22 -1.16 -11.85
CA ILE A 107 -28.63 -0.70 -10.60
C ILE A 107 -29.74 -0.14 -9.70
N VAL A 108 -29.91 -0.74 -8.53
CA VAL A 108 -30.91 -0.36 -7.53
C VAL A 108 -30.31 0.40 -6.35
N TYR A 109 -28.99 0.26 -6.14
CA TYR A 109 -28.27 0.98 -5.09
C TYR A 109 -26.88 1.41 -5.59
N THR A 110 -26.50 2.64 -5.25
CA THR A 110 -25.19 3.23 -5.55
C THR A 110 -24.68 3.92 -4.29
N GLY A 111 -23.56 3.43 -3.77
CA GLY A 111 -22.93 3.95 -2.55
C GLY A 111 -21.94 5.09 -2.80
N SER A 112 -21.84 5.59 -4.03
CA SER A 112 -20.98 6.73 -4.40
C SER A 112 -21.62 7.59 -5.47
N ASP A 113 -21.40 8.90 -5.38
CA ASP A 113 -21.83 9.89 -6.36
C ASP A 113 -20.71 10.33 -7.33
N ASP A 114 -19.57 9.62 -7.35
CA ASP A 114 -18.45 9.94 -8.23
C ASP A 114 -18.83 9.77 -9.70
N ASP A 115 -18.39 10.70 -10.57
CA ASP A 115 -18.64 10.64 -12.01
C ASP A 115 -18.11 9.34 -12.66
N ARG A 116 -17.06 8.72 -12.08
CA ARG A 116 -16.50 7.45 -12.55
C ARG A 116 -17.40 6.22 -12.31
N VAL A 117 -18.41 6.34 -11.44
CA VAL A 117 -19.36 5.25 -11.17
C VAL A 117 -20.05 4.80 -12.46
N LYS A 118 -20.33 5.72 -13.39
CA LYS A 118 -20.93 5.38 -14.69
C LYS A 118 -20.01 4.48 -15.52
N ALA A 119 -18.71 4.81 -15.60
CA ALA A 119 -17.73 4.02 -16.33
C ALA A 119 -17.54 2.63 -15.70
N VAL A 120 -17.65 2.54 -14.37
CA VAL A 120 -17.64 1.25 -13.65
C VAL A 120 -18.88 0.44 -14.01
N ILE A 121 -20.08 1.01 -13.92
CA ILE A 121 -21.36 0.33 -14.22
C ILE A 121 -21.37 -0.28 -15.61
N GLU A 122 -20.84 0.43 -16.61
CA GLU A 122 -20.77 -0.06 -18.00
C GLU A 122 -19.88 -1.27 -18.18
N GLN A 123 -18.89 -1.46 -17.31
CA GLN A 123 -17.92 -2.55 -17.35
C GLN A 123 -18.22 -3.67 -16.34
N LEU A 124 -19.27 -3.52 -15.50
CA LEU A 124 -19.60 -4.54 -14.50
C LEU A 124 -19.90 -5.89 -15.17
N PRO A 125 -19.36 -6.96 -14.61
CA PRO A 125 -19.60 -8.31 -15.12
C PRO A 125 -21.06 -8.74 -14.98
N GLY A 126 -21.42 -9.74 -15.76
CA GLY A 126 -22.74 -10.36 -15.73
C GLY A 126 -22.99 -11.18 -14.47
N TYR A 127 -24.28 -11.50 -14.23
CA TYR A 127 -24.65 -12.47 -13.21
C TYR A 127 -24.05 -13.86 -13.55
N GLY A 128 -23.41 -14.49 -12.59
CA GLY A 128 -22.81 -15.82 -12.75
C GLY A 128 -21.41 -15.79 -13.37
N ASP A 129 -20.78 -14.63 -13.52
CA ASP A 129 -19.39 -14.54 -13.94
C ASP A 129 -18.47 -15.00 -12.80
N THR A 130 -17.90 -16.21 -12.96
CA THR A 130 -17.12 -16.88 -11.92
C THR A 130 -15.78 -16.22 -11.63
N ASP A 131 -15.23 -15.46 -12.59
CA ASP A 131 -13.93 -14.79 -12.39
C ASP A 131 -14.03 -13.62 -11.41
N THR A 132 -15.21 -13.03 -11.29
CA THR A 132 -15.47 -11.90 -10.39
C THR A 132 -15.92 -12.28 -8.99
N THR A 133 -16.43 -13.48 -8.81
CA THR A 133 -16.83 -14.02 -7.49
C THR A 133 -15.65 -14.51 -6.65
N SER A 134 -14.42 -14.24 -7.09
CA SER A 134 -13.20 -14.58 -6.33
C SER A 134 -12.89 -13.52 -5.26
N GLU A 135 -12.24 -13.94 -4.19
CA GLU A 135 -11.76 -13.05 -3.11
C GLU A 135 -10.79 -11.98 -3.64
N ASN A 136 -10.08 -12.26 -4.73
CA ASN A 136 -9.12 -11.32 -5.34
C ASN A 136 -9.81 -10.22 -6.17
N GLY A 137 -11.03 -10.47 -6.64
CA GLY A 137 -11.75 -9.57 -7.53
C GLY A 137 -11.18 -9.49 -8.94
N ILE A 138 -11.77 -8.65 -9.78
CA ILE A 138 -11.34 -8.35 -11.13
C ILE A 138 -11.01 -6.86 -11.28
N TYR A 139 -10.00 -6.55 -12.06
CA TYR A 139 -9.63 -5.17 -12.37
C TYR A 139 -10.38 -4.69 -13.62
N LEU A 140 -11.05 -3.55 -13.48
CA LEU A 140 -11.64 -2.79 -14.57
C LEU A 140 -10.67 -1.67 -14.96
N GLY A 141 -10.27 -1.66 -16.22
CA GLY A 141 -9.32 -0.67 -16.74
C GLY A 141 -9.98 0.55 -17.37
N GLY A 142 -9.16 1.41 -18.00
CA GLY A 142 -9.62 2.62 -18.68
C GLY A 142 -10.22 3.64 -17.70
N ASP A 143 -11.35 4.22 -18.05
CA ASP A 143 -11.98 5.28 -17.25
C ASP A 143 -12.57 4.78 -15.91
N ALA A 144 -12.71 3.46 -15.74
CA ALA A 144 -13.22 2.87 -14.50
C ALA A 144 -12.14 2.78 -13.39
N GLU A 145 -10.91 2.38 -13.74
CA GLU A 145 -9.76 2.19 -12.83
C GLU A 145 -10.14 1.63 -11.45
N ALA A 146 -10.88 0.53 -11.42
CA ALA A 146 -11.43 -0.04 -10.19
C ALA A 146 -11.12 -1.54 -10.04
N LEU A 147 -10.97 -1.98 -8.78
CA LEU A 147 -11.00 -3.39 -8.42
C LEU A 147 -12.41 -3.74 -7.95
N VAL A 148 -13.04 -4.73 -8.57
CA VAL A 148 -14.42 -5.12 -8.31
C VAL A 148 -14.49 -6.54 -7.78
N LYS A 149 -15.19 -6.74 -6.66
CA LYS A 149 -15.56 -8.06 -6.14
C LYS A 149 -17.08 -8.20 -6.23
N GLN A 150 -17.55 -9.31 -6.78
CA GLN A 150 -18.95 -9.59 -7.02
C GLN A 150 -19.45 -10.69 -6.11
N VAL A 151 -20.66 -10.51 -5.58
CA VAL A 151 -21.44 -11.55 -4.91
C VAL A 151 -22.79 -11.65 -5.62
N ASP A 152 -23.09 -12.82 -6.14
CA ASP A 152 -24.36 -13.10 -6.78
C ASP A 152 -25.33 -13.77 -5.80
N PHE A 153 -26.59 -13.38 -5.87
CA PHE A 153 -27.65 -13.92 -5.01
C PHE A 153 -29.00 -13.89 -5.74
N ILE A 154 -30.00 -14.45 -5.09
CA ILE A 154 -31.38 -14.48 -5.61
C ILE A 154 -32.26 -13.79 -4.57
N TYR A 155 -33.06 -12.82 -5.02
CA TYR A 155 -34.06 -12.16 -4.20
C TYR A 155 -35.22 -13.08 -3.85
N ASP A 156 -36.01 -12.75 -2.81
CA ASP A 156 -37.16 -13.53 -2.37
C ASP A 156 -38.23 -13.69 -3.47
N ASP A 157 -38.31 -12.75 -4.40
CA ASP A 157 -39.16 -12.78 -5.57
C ASP A 157 -38.62 -13.66 -6.72
N GLY A 158 -37.47 -14.30 -6.53
CA GLY A 158 -36.79 -15.14 -7.52
C GLY A 158 -35.98 -14.37 -8.56
N THR A 159 -35.91 -13.04 -8.48
CA THR A 159 -35.06 -12.25 -9.39
C THR A 159 -33.59 -12.37 -9.05
N LYS A 160 -32.75 -12.22 -10.10
CA LYS A 160 -31.28 -12.28 -9.95
C LYS A 160 -30.74 -10.96 -9.42
N GLY A 161 -29.92 -11.04 -8.39
CA GLY A 161 -29.18 -9.93 -7.81
C GLY A 161 -27.68 -10.12 -7.90
N SER A 162 -26.96 -9.02 -8.05
CA SER A 162 -25.50 -8.97 -7.92
C SER A 162 -25.11 -7.77 -7.09
N ALA A 163 -24.30 -7.96 -6.07
CA ALA A 163 -23.71 -6.89 -5.27
C ALA A 163 -22.22 -6.81 -5.57
N PHE A 164 -21.71 -5.59 -5.66
CA PHE A 164 -20.33 -5.32 -6.04
C PHE A 164 -19.67 -4.42 -5.01
N ILE A 165 -18.53 -4.86 -4.48
CA ILE A 165 -17.60 -3.98 -3.76
C ILE A 165 -16.66 -3.41 -4.81
N VAL A 166 -16.71 -2.11 -5.00
CA VAL A 166 -15.89 -1.38 -5.96
C VAL A 166 -14.83 -0.59 -5.21
N SER A 167 -13.56 -0.88 -5.45
CA SER A 167 -12.43 -0.18 -4.85
C SER A 167 -11.75 0.69 -5.89
N ASP A 168 -11.60 1.98 -5.61
CA ASP A 168 -10.92 2.93 -6.47
C ASP A 168 -9.40 2.69 -6.45
N VAL A 169 -8.83 2.34 -7.59
CA VAL A 169 -7.39 2.07 -7.73
C VAL A 169 -6.61 3.35 -7.97
N SER A 170 -7.24 4.41 -8.48
CA SER A 170 -6.58 5.69 -8.76
C SER A 170 -6.17 6.43 -7.47
N ASN A 171 -6.92 6.22 -6.40
CA ASN A 171 -6.60 6.73 -5.08
C ASN A 171 -5.75 5.69 -4.34
N VAL A 172 -4.43 5.82 -4.47
CA VAL A 172 -3.47 5.01 -3.70
C VAL A 172 -3.82 5.14 -2.21
N ILE A 173 -3.88 4.00 -1.51
CA ILE A 173 -4.06 4.01 -0.05
C ILE A 173 -3.02 4.97 0.54
N PRO A 174 -3.43 5.99 1.33
CA PRO A 174 -2.53 7.04 1.81
C PRO A 174 -1.25 6.50 2.46
N GLU A 175 -1.36 5.35 3.14
CA GLU A 175 -0.25 4.67 3.80
C GLU A 175 0.80 4.18 2.80
N VAL A 176 0.43 3.79 1.59
CA VAL A 176 1.38 3.36 0.54
C VAL A 176 2.21 4.54 0.05
N GLY A 177 1.56 5.68 -0.21
CA GLY A 177 2.27 6.93 -0.58
C GLY A 177 3.20 7.41 0.53
N GLN A 178 2.74 7.38 1.78
CA GLN A 178 3.52 7.75 2.95
C GLN A 178 4.72 6.83 3.16
N PHE A 179 4.57 5.52 2.97
CA PHE A 179 5.65 4.54 3.03
C PHE A 179 6.81 4.87 2.10
N PHE A 180 6.53 5.16 0.82
CA PHE A 180 7.59 5.54 -0.13
C PHE A 180 8.26 6.85 0.23
N CYS A 181 7.51 7.85 0.71
CA CYS A 181 8.03 9.12 1.15
C CYS A 181 8.97 8.98 2.37
N GLU A 182 8.58 8.19 3.37
CA GLU A 182 9.39 7.92 4.56
C GLU A 182 10.70 7.21 4.22
N ILE A 183 10.66 6.22 3.33
CA ILE A 183 11.88 5.55 2.84
C ILE A 183 12.81 6.53 2.15
N LEU A 184 12.30 7.36 1.25
CA LEU A 184 13.11 8.34 0.52
C LEU A 184 13.80 9.34 1.48
N ILE A 185 13.02 9.91 2.40
CA ILE A 185 13.54 10.85 3.41
C ILE A 185 14.61 10.16 4.27
N GLY A 186 14.34 8.95 4.72
CA GLY A 186 15.29 8.19 5.55
C GLY A 186 16.60 7.91 4.83
N ILE A 187 16.57 7.52 3.56
CA ILE A 187 17.77 7.33 2.74
C ILE A 187 18.57 8.63 2.63
N VAL A 188 17.92 9.75 2.34
CA VAL A 188 18.58 11.07 2.24
C VAL A 188 19.26 11.44 3.56
N VAL A 189 18.59 11.25 4.69
CA VAL A 189 19.14 11.53 6.03
C VAL A 189 20.38 10.65 6.31
N ILE A 190 20.32 9.36 5.99
CA ILE A 190 21.46 8.44 6.16
C ILE A 190 22.64 8.89 5.29
N LEU A 191 22.41 9.28 4.03
CA LEU A 191 23.45 9.75 3.13
C LEU A 191 24.12 11.04 3.66
N ILE A 192 23.34 11.98 4.20
CA ILE A 192 23.86 13.22 4.78
C ILE A 192 24.73 12.91 6.02
N LEU A 193 24.21 12.10 6.95
CA LEU A 193 24.91 11.78 8.18
C LEU A 193 26.21 11.00 7.93
N THR A 194 26.17 10.03 7.02
CA THR A 194 27.35 9.24 6.67
C THR A 194 28.38 10.09 5.94
N SER A 195 27.97 10.97 5.03
CA SER A 195 28.87 11.91 4.35
C SER A 195 29.54 12.85 5.34
N ALA A 196 28.80 13.43 6.28
CA ALA A 196 29.36 14.29 7.33
C ALA A 196 30.36 13.54 8.23
N ALA A 197 30.02 12.34 8.67
CA ALA A 197 30.91 11.50 9.46
C ALA A 197 32.21 11.17 8.71
N LEU A 198 32.14 10.92 7.40
CA LEU A 198 33.29 10.67 6.54
C LEU A 198 34.19 11.88 6.40
N ILE A 199 33.63 13.06 6.19
CA ILE A 199 34.40 14.32 6.10
C ILE A 199 35.16 14.55 7.39
N ILE A 200 34.50 14.39 8.55
CA ILE A 200 35.13 14.55 9.86
C ILE A 200 36.26 13.51 10.07
N TRP A 201 36.02 12.27 9.68
CA TRP A 201 36.99 11.19 9.81
C TRP A 201 38.21 11.42 8.91
N ILE A 202 38.04 11.78 7.64
CA ILE A 202 39.11 12.10 6.70
C ILE A 202 39.95 13.29 7.23
N TYR A 203 39.28 14.33 7.71
CA TYR A 203 39.95 15.51 8.26
C TYR A 203 40.84 15.11 9.46
N ARG A 204 40.34 14.30 10.40
CA ARG A 204 41.10 13.87 11.57
C ARG A 204 42.22 12.84 11.26
N ALA A 205 41.92 11.88 10.37
CA ALA A 205 42.83 10.77 10.10
C ALA A 205 43.92 11.10 9.11
N VAL A 206 43.68 12.02 8.17
CA VAL A 206 44.61 12.34 7.06
C VAL A 206 45.18 13.75 7.20
N MET A 207 44.35 14.77 7.32
CA MET A 207 44.79 16.17 7.32
C MET A 207 45.53 16.54 8.62
N GLY A 208 45.08 16.03 9.78
CA GLY A 208 45.72 16.31 11.06
C GLY A 208 47.20 15.86 11.15
N PRO A 209 47.56 14.66 10.75
CA PRO A 209 48.93 14.19 10.69
C PRO A 209 49.79 14.98 9.64
N ILE A 210 49.22 15.26 8.48
CA ILE A 210 49.93 16.00 7.42
C ILE A 210 50.29 17.43 7.88
N GLY A 211 49.38 18.14 8.50
CA GLY A 211 49.61 19.46 9.06
C GLY A 211 50.74 19.48 10.10
N LYS A 212 50.81 18.47 10.98
CA LYS A 212 51.91 18.31 11.96
C LYS A 212 53.28 18.06 11.30
N MET A 213 53.31 17.25 10.23
CA MET A 213 54.53 17.01 9.47
C MET A 213 55.03 18.28 8.73
N GLN A 214 54.12 19.05 8.17
CA GLN A 214 54.43 20.29 7.47
C GLN A 214 54.97 21.37 8.42
N THR A 215 54.38 21.51 9.61
CA THR A 215 54.88 22.40 10.66
C THR A 215 56.26 21.98 11.17
N ALA A 216 56.49 20.69 11.32
CA ALA A 216 57.83 20.16 11.73
C ALA A 216 58.90 20.40 10.64
N ALA A 217 58.55 20.35 9.35
CA ALA A 217 59.45 20.60 8.23
C ALA A 217 59.75 22.08 8.02
N GLN A 218 58.89 22.98 8.47
CA GLN A 218 59.13 24.44 8.39
C GLN A 218 59.99 24.98 9.57
N ASN A 219 60.13 24.19 10.61
CA ASN A 219 60.96 24.57 11.80
C ASN A 219 62.39 23.99 11.78
N ILE A 220 62.84 23.47 10.63
CA ILE A 220 64.18 23.04 10.32
C ILE A 220 64.80 24.03 9.33
#